data_fe1acac6345298bfad4a561053662293
#
_entry.id   fe1acac6345298bfad4a561053662293
#
_cell.length_a   1.000
_cell.length_b   1.000
_cell.length_c   1.000
_cell.angle_alpha   90.00
_cell.angle_beta   90.00
_cell.angle_gamma   90.00
#
_symmetry.space_group_name_H-M   'P 1'
#
loop_
_entity.id
_entity.type
_entity.pdbx_description
1 polymer ?
#
loop_
_entity_poly.entity_id
_entity_poly.type
_entity_poly.pdbx_seq_one_letter_code
_entity_poly.pdbx_strand_id
1 'polypeptide(L)'
;MKKRTLLIAALMGGCALQSMAQQILPDDVAGDKEYRRVCREYELKSKNSVELLQAYLDKYPDSRYTDRVRSLIASVYFEEGKYKEAIAMFRACDLEALPDAERDDCAMRLATSYLKEGNLRDASVWFLLLKEVSPRYQSDATYNLAYIDYVEKRYNKALDAFLSLKDDAVYSSLVPYYIGEIYLLQGNYEQARSVAERYLKVYSGHKDEAQMERVLGEACFGLNNYQAAIIPLERYQGAVSRPQRKALYELGMSYYYTGVYSKAAATLGETTSVNDALSQNAYLHMGLAYLNLKERNQARMAFEQASASGFDPLVKEQALYNYALCIHETSYSPFAESVTVFERFLNEFPNSPYAERVNDYLIEVYMNTRSYEAALKSIAKIEHPGARIMEAKQKILFRLGTQAFANADFSKAIEYFNRSLAIGQYNMSAKADAYYWRGEANYRLEHYAQAGNDLRRYLEFAPDKMNREYGLALYNLGYTDFKQKNYNGALNWFTRFVDRGTVNDRAVQADAYNRIGDCN
;
A
#
# COMPACT_ATOMS: atom_id res chain seq x y z
N MET A 1 6.97 -15.67 9.66
CA MET A 1 7.56 -15.74 11.01
C MET A 1 8.17 -17.12 11.20
N LYS A 2 9.47 -17.27 10.95
CA LYS A 2 10.18 -18.53 11.20
C LYS A 2 10.50 -18.59 12.69
N LYS A 3 10.19 -19.75 13.26
CA LYS A 3 10.42 -20.15 14.65
C LYS A 3 11.78 -19.63 15.15
N ARG A 4 11.78 -18.60 15.98
CA ARG A 4 12.91 -18.39 16.87
C ARG A 4 12.92 -19.58 17.81
N THR A 5 13.93 -20.41 17.65
CA THR A 5 14.22 -21.50 18.58
C THR A 5 14.44 -20.83 19.93
N LEU A 6 13.48 -21.01 20.84
CA LEU A 6 13.71 -20.71 22.25
C LEU A 6 14.96 -21.50 22.67
N LEU A 7 16.09 -20.83 22.76
CA LEU A 7 17.19 -21.30 23.57
C LEU A 7 16.77 -21.01 25.02
N ILE A 8 15.87 -21.84 25.55
CA ILE A 8 15.77 -21.99 27.01
C ILE A 8 17.10 -22.58 27.39
N ALA A 9 17.88 -21.79 28.08
CA ALA A 9 19.19 -22.18 28.54
C ALA A 9 19.10 -23.53 29.24
N ALA A 10 19.74 -24.53 28.65
CA ALA A 10 20.10 -25.75 29.32
C ALA A 10 21.22 -25.45 30.34
N LEU A 11 20.94 -24.56 31.28
CA LEU A 11 21.83 -24.16 32.36
C LEU A 11 21.31 -24.63 33.72
N MET A 12 20.46 -25.65 33.73
CA MET A 12 19.92 -26.19 34.98
C MET A 12 20.03 -27.71 35.01
N GLY A 13 21.19 -28.22 35.00
CA GLY A 13 21.44 -29.66 35.05
C GLY A 13 22.48 -30.15 36.06
N GLY A 14 22.98 -29.29 36.92
CA GLY A 14 24.20 -29.64 37.62
C GLY A 14 24.14 -29.94 39.11
N CYS A 15 23.12 -29.53 39.87
CA CYS A 15 23.28 -29.55 41.33
C CYS A 15 22.22 -30.32 42.14
N ALA A 16 21.15 -30.85 41.58
CA ALA A 16 20.10 -31.48 42.39
C ALA A 16 20.22 -33.01 42.58
N LEU A 17 21.11 -33.66 41.86
CA LEU A 17 21.20 -35.14 41.89
C LEU A 17 22.16 -35.71 42.97
N GLN A 18 22.92 -34.89 43.65
CA GLN A 18 23.89 -35.38 44.65
C GLN A 18 23.30 -35.69 46.05
N SER A 19 22.09 -35.25 46.37
CA SER A 19 21.50 -35.48 47.70
C SER A 19 20.66 -36.75 47.85
N MET A 20 20.43 -37.48 46.77
CA MET A 20 19.53 -38.64 46.76
C MET A 20 20.13 -39.97 47.19
N ALA A 21 21.44 -40.04 47.43
CA ALA A 21 22.12 -41.32 47.69
C ALA A 21 22.05 -41.82 49.13
N GLN A 22 21.37 -41.10 50.05
CA GLN A 22 21.41 -41.47 51.48
C GLN A 22 20.07 -41.58 52.22
N GLN A 23 18.99 -41.99 51.57
CA GLN A 23 17.84 -42.54 52.32
C GLN A 23 17.99 -44.05 52.42
N ILE A 24 18.32 -44.54 53.62
CA ILE A 24 18.35 -45.97 53.96
C ILE A 24 16.91 -46.49 53.84
N LEU A 25 16.63 -47.24 52.77
CA LEU A 25 15.36 -47.93 52.55
C LEU A 25 15.47 -49.36 53.06
N PRO A 26 14.42 -49.96 53.65
CA PRO A 26 14.47 -51.36 54.10
C PRO A 26 14.78 -52.29 52.94
N ASP A 27 15.69 -53.25 53.18
CA ASP A 27 16.36 -54.09 52.14
C ASP A 27 15.50 -55.20 51.56
N ASP A 28 14.21 -55.34 51.88
CA ASP A 28 13.45 -56.57 51.62
C ASP A 28 12.28 -56.45 50.64
N VAL A 29 12.22 -55.39 49.82
CA VAL A 29 11.15 -55.27 48.81
C VAL A 29 11.64 -55.74 47.44
N ALA A 30 10.91 -56.70 46.86
CA ALA A 30 11.16 -57.21 45.52
C ALA A 30 11.19 -56.02 44.53
N GLY A 31 12.29 -55.86 43.84
CA GLY A 31 12.46 -54.77 42.89
C GLY A 31 13.38 -53.62 43.35
N ASP A 32 13.65 -53.43 44.65
CA ASP A 32 14.50 -52.36 45.17
C ASP A 32 15.91 -52.39 44.59
N LYS A 33 16.54 -53.57 44.52
CA LYS A 33 17.88 -53.77 43.95
C LYS A 33 17.91 -53.44 42.46
N GLU A 34 16.88 -53.84 41.72
CA GLU A 34 16.76 -53.58 40.29
C GLU A 34 16.47 -52.11 40.02
N TYR A 35 15.65 -51.47 40.85
CA TYR A 35 15.42 -50.02 40.79
C TYR A 35 16.72 -49.24 40.96
N ARG A 36 17.53 -49.56 41.95
CA ARG A 36 18.83 -48.88 42.13
C ARG A 36 19.76 -49.07 40.93
N ARG A 37 19.70 -50.24 40.28
CA ARG A 37 20.47 -50.53 39.07
C ARG A 37 20.04 -49.62 37.91
N VAL A 38 18.73 -49.59 37.60
CA VAL A 38 18.24 -48.80 36.47
C VAL A 38 18.39 -47.30 36.69
N CYS A 39 18.27 -46.81 37.94
CA CYS A 39 18.58 -45.41 38.28
C CYS A 39 20.05 -45.06 38.04
N ARG A 40 21.00 -45.95 38.38
CA ARG A 40 22.41 -45.73 38.10
C ARG A 40 22.69 -45.66 36.61
N GLU A 41 22.08 -46.51 35.77
CA GLU A 41 22.21 -46.45 34.33
C GLU A 41 21.63 -45.14 33.74
N TYR A 42 20.52 -44.66 34.30
CA TYR A 42 19.98 -43.35 33.97
C TYR A 42 20.96 -42.19 34.33
N GLU A 43 21.51 -42.19 35.54
CA GLU A 43 22.49 -41.19 36.00
C GLU A 43 23.76 -41.18 35.12
N LEU A 44 24.20 -42.37 34.65
CA LEU A 44 25.34 -42.54 33.74
C LEU A 44 25.01 -42.17 32.29
N LYS A 45 23.76 -41.75 32.00
CA LYS A 45 23.26 -41.43 30.66
C LYS A 45 23.50 -42.58 29.66
N SER A 46 23.33 -43.83 30.11
CA SER A 46 23.46 -45.02 29.29
C SER A 46 22.49 -44.94 28.10
N LYS A 47 22.97 -45.35 26.91
CA LYS A 47 22.13 -45.36 25.68
C LYS A 47 20.87 -46.23 25.82
N ASN A 48 20.89 -47.22 26.68
CA ASN A 48 19.79 -48.14 26.90
C ASN A 48 18.97 -47.80 28.15
N SER A 49 19.15 -46.58 28.72
CA SER A 49 18.48 -46.24 29.99
C SER A 49 16.98 -46.32 29.90
N VAL A 50 16.36 -45.84 28.78
CA VAL A 50 14.89 -45.94 28.56
C VAL A 50 14.42 -47.38 28.49
N GLU A 51 15.16 -48.25 27.76
CA GLU A 51 14.83 -49.67 27.63
C GLU A 51 14.88 -50.40 28.97
N LEU A 52 15.91 -50.11 29.77
CA LEU A 52 16.08 -50.69 31.10
C LEU A 52 15.03 -50.20 32.08
N LEU A 53 14.68 -48.90 32.04
CA LEU A 53 13.62 -48.33 32.85
C LEU A 53 12.24 -48.91 32.42
N GLN A 54 12.00 -49.11 31.13
CA GLN A 54 10.78 -49.72 30.63
C GLN A 54 10.68 -51.20 31.07
N ALA A 55 11.75 -51.96 30.92
CA ALA A 55 11.83 -53.34 31.41
C ALA A 55 11.57 -53.46 32.91
N TYR A 56 11.98 -52.47 33.70
CA TYR A 56 11.62 -52.38 35.11
C TYR A 56 10.12 -52.26 35.33
N LEU A 57 9.45 -51.32 34.59
CA LEU A 57 7.99 -51.10 34.68
C LEU A 57 7.21 -52.38 34.28
N ASP A 58 7.67 -53.08 33.24
CA ASP A 58 7.03 -54.27 32.74
C ASP A 58 7.13 -55.41 33.77
N LYS A 59 8.28 -55.51 34.48
CA LYS A 59 8.53 -56.54 35.46
C LYS A 59 7.92 -56.29 36.82
N TYR A 60 7.83 -55.01 37.23
CA TYR A 60 7.37 -54.55 38.55
C TYR A 60 6.27 -53.48 38.43
N PRO A 61 5.08 -53.78 37.84
CA PRO A 61 4.07 -52.75 37.54
C PRO A 61 3.50 -52.10 38.80
N ASP A 62 3.44 -52.80 39.92
CA ASP A 62 2.90 -52.34 41.20
C ASP A 62 3.95 -51.85 42.18
N SER A 63 5.17 -51.59 41.67
CA SER A 63 6.28 -51.09 42.54
C SER A 63 5.98 -49.66 43.05
N ARG A 64 6.35 -49.38 44.30
CA ARG A 64 6.33 -48.03 44.87
C ARG A 64 7.18 -47.02 44.08
N TYR A 65 8.04 -47.48 43.17
CA TYR A 65 8.88 -46.66 42.33
C TYR A 65 8.34 -46.43 40.93
N THR A 66 7.16 -46.99 40.62
CA THR A 66 6.56 -46.94 39.25
C THR A 66 6.46 -45.52 38.72
N ASP A 67 5.93 -44.57 39.49
CA ASP A 67 5.79 -43.20 39.05
C ASP A 67 7.12 -42.47 38.90
N ARG A 68 8.06 -42.78 39.80
CA ARG A 68 9.41 -42.23 39.69
C ARG A 68 10.18 -42.74 38.48
N VAL A 69 10.01 -44.00 38.12
CA VAL A 69 10.59 -44.58 36.89
C VAL A 69 9.94 -44.00 35.64
N ARG A 70 8.63 -43.78 35.65
CA ARG A 70 7.91 -43.11 34.55
C ARG A 70 8.44 -41.67 34.39
N SER A 71 8.64 -40.95 35.47
CA SER A 71 9.17 -39.58 35.42
C SER A 71 10.62 -39.53 34.87
N LEU A 72 11.44 -40.54 35.13
CA LEU A 72 12.78 -40.64 34.55
C LEU A 72 12.74 -40.90 33.06
N ILE A 73 11.88 -41.84 32.57
CA ILE A 73 11.67 -42.09 31.14
C ILE A 73 11.19 -40.78 30.45
N ALA A 74 10.20 -40.11 31.02
CA ALA A 74 9.68 -38.85 30.49
C ALA A 74 10.76 -37.78 30.41
N SER A 75 11.65 -37.75 31.42
CA SER A 75 12.77 -36.81 31.43
C SER A 75 13.79 -37.08 30.33
N VAL A 76 14.06 -38.35 30.02
CA VAL A 76 14.93 -38.69 28.86
C VAL A 76 14.30 -38.25 27.57
N TYR A 77 13.02 -38.55 27.35
CA TYR A 77 12.31 -38.11 26.17
C TYR A 77 12.28 -36.58 26.01
N PHE A 78 12.14 -35.87 27.12
CA PHE A 78 12.23 -34.40 27.13
C PHE A 78 13.60 -33.92 26.67
N GLU A 79 14.71 -34.50 27.23
CA GLU A 79 16.10 -34.14 26.87
C GLU A 79 16.43 -34.48 25.41
N GLU A 80 15.83 -35.54 24.86
CA GLU A 80 15.95 -35.93 23.45
C GLU A 80 15.05 -35.08 22.51
N GLY A 81 14.22 -34.17 23.03
CA GLY A 81 13.28 -33.37 22.26
C GLY A 81 12.04 -34.11 21.76
N LYS A 82 11.81 -35.33 22.28
CA LYS A 82 10.61 -36.18 22.01
C LYS A 82 9.46 -35.73 22.90
N TYR A 83 8.94 -34.52 22.65
CA TYR A 83 7.99 -33.90 23.58
C TYR A 83 6.64 -34.62 23.67
N LYS A 84 6.17 -35.26 22.61
CA LYS A 84 4.92 -36.04 22.64
C LYS A 84 5.02 -37.26 23.54
N GLU A 85 6.12 -37.96 23.42
CA GLU A 85 6.44 -39.13 24.25
C GLU A 85 6.64 -38.70 25.71
N ALA A 86 7.34 -37.60 25.95
CA ALA A 86 7.52 -37.03 27.29
C ALA A 86 6.15 -36.72 27.94
N ILE A 87 5.25 -36.05 27.21
CA ILE A 87 3.90 -35.70 27.68
C ILE A 87 3.12 -37.00 28.04
N ALA A 88 3.17 -38.02 27.20
CA ALA A 88 2.46 -39.28 27.45
C ALA A 88 2.92 -39.95 28.75
N MET A 89 4.25 -39.96 28.97
CA MET A 89 4.83 -40.58 30.18
C MET A 89 4.61 -39.75 31.43
N PHE A 90 4.72 -38.41 31.36
CA PHE A 90 4.42 -37.55 32.52
C PHE A 90 2.94 -37.62 32.91
N ARG A 91 2.02 -37.73 31.95
CA ARG A 91 0.57 -37.93 32.21
C ARG A 91 0.23 -39.30 32.83
N ALA A 92 1.05 -40.30 32.56
CA ALA A 92 0.89 -41.64 33.16
C ALA A 92 1.49 -41.73 34.56
N CYS A 93 2.21 -40.70 35.02
CA CYS A 93 2.86 -40.60 36.32
C CYS A 93 1.92 -39.84 37.29
N ASP A 94 1.76 -40.39 38.49
CA ASP A 94 1.19 -39.65 39.61
C ASP A 94 2.26 -38.73 40.18
N LEU A 95 2.23 -37.44 39.75
CA LEU A 95 3.20 -36.44 40.17
C LEU A 95 3.11 -36.14 41.66
N GLU A 96 1.95 -36.28 42.29
CA GLU A 96 1.75 -36.06 43.72
C GLU A 96 2.44 -37.14 44.58
N ALA A 97 2.74 -38.30 44.01
CA ALA A 97 3.50 -39.35 44.67
C ALA A 97 5.02 -39.07 44.73
N LEU A 98 5.48 -38.04 43.99
CA LEU A 98 6.89 -37.64 43.93
C LEU A 98 7.24 -36.65 45.06
N PRO A 99 8.50 -36.60 45.51
CA PRO A 99 8.99 -35.52 46.37
C PRO A 99 8.78 -34.17 45.70
N ASP A 100 8.52 -33.12 46.46
CA ASP A 100 8.18 -31.77 45.97
C ASP A 100 9.15 -31.25 44.90
N ALA A 101 10.45 -31.39 45.10
CA ALA A 101 11.45 -30.91 44.15
C ALA A 101 11.39 -31.70 42.80
N GLU A 102 11.17 -33.02 42.85
CA GLU A 102 11.08 -33.88 41.67
C GLU A 102 9.73 -33.62 40.94
N ARG A 103 8.64 -33.46 41.69
CA ARG A 103 7.32 -33.09 41.19
C ARG A 103 7.41 -31.79 40.41
N ASP A 104 8.02 -30.74 40.99
CA ASP A 104 8.12 -29.43 40.36
C ASP A 104 9.01 -29.48 39.10
N ASP A 105 10.12 -30.22 39.12
CA ASP A 105 10.96 -30.45 37.94
C ASP A 105 10.18 -31.17 36.81
N CYS A 106 9.41 -32.22 37.16
CA CYS A 106 8.56 -32.92 36.21
C CYS A 106 7.45 -32.01 35.64
N ALA A 107 6.78 -31.25 36.50
CA ALA A 107 5.76 -30.29 36.08
C ALA A 107 6.32 -29.21 35.14
N MET A 108 7.54 -28.71 35.40
CA MET A 108 8.21 -27.74 34.53
C MET A 108 8.56 -28.35 33.16
N ARG A 109 9.07 -29.58 33.12
CA ARG A 109 9.37 -30.30 31.88
C ARG A 109 8.09 -30.63 31.10
N LEU A 110 7.00 -31.02 31.76
CA LEU A 110 5.70 -31.26 31.16
C LEU A 110 5.11 -29.99 30.56
N ALA A 111 5.10 -28.89 31.31
CA ALA A 111 4.64 -27.59 30.84
C ALA A 111 5.44 -27.12 29.60
N THR A 112 6.76 -27.28 29.67
CA THR A 112 7.65 -26.94 28.55
C THR A 112 7.39 -27.84 27.33
N SER A 113 7.13 -29.13 27.53
CA SER A 113 6.80 -30.07 26.46
C SER A 113 5.51 -29.66 25.74
N TYR A 114 4.46 -29.30 26.48
CA TYR A 114 3.22 -28.76 25.92
C TYR A 114 3.48 -27.47 25.13
N LEU A 115 4.30 -26.57 25.66
CA LEU A 115 4.65 -25.34 24.97
C LEU A 115 5.39 -25.60 23.65
N LYS A 116 6.30 -26.57 23.64
CA LYS A 116 7.05 -26.98 22.43
C LYS A 116 6.17 -27.61 21.37
N GLU A 117 5.17 -28.39 21.77
CA GLU A 117 4.15 -28.97 20.88
C GLU A 117 3.08 -27.95 20.45
N GLY A 118 3.11 -26.72 20.94
CA GLY A 118 2.16 -25.66 20.59
C GLY A 118 0.83 -25.76 21.36
N ASN A 119 0.72 -26.64 22.33
CA ASN A 119 -0.45 -26.73 23.20
C ASN A 119 -0.37 -25.71 24.33
N LEU A 120 -0.68 -24.45 23.97
CA LEU A 120 -0.55 -23.31 24.88
C LEU A 120 -1.49 -23.40 26.08
N ARG A 121 -2.66 -24.03 25.91
CA ARG A 121 -3.66 -24.18 26.97
C ARG A 121 -3.13 -25.05 28.10
N ASP A 122 -2.70 -26.26 27.79
CA ASP A 122 -2.22 -27.21 28.81
C ASP A 122 -0.90 -26.73 29.40
N ALA A 123 -0.02 -26.12 28.59
CA ALA A 123 1.19 -25.46 29.08
C ALA A 123 0.87 -24.39 30.15
N SER A 124 -0.14 -23.54 29.88
CA SER A 124 -0.55 -22.48 30.82
C SER A 124 -1.04 -23.03 32.16
N VAL A 125 -1.77 -24.14 32.15
CA VAL A 125 -2.26 -24.75 33.40
C VAL A 125 -1.09 -25.16 34.30
N TRP A 126 -0.11 -25.85 33.72
CA TRP A 126 1.07 -26.30 34.48
C TRP A 126 1.99 -25.15 34.91
N PHE A 127 2.19 -24.14 34.08
CA PHE A 127 2.95 -22.96 34.46
C PHE A 127 2.24 -22.14 35.55
N LEU A 128 0.89 -22.05 35.54
CA LEU A 128 0.13 -21.39 36.61
C LEU A 128 0.32 -22.11 37.94
N LEU A 129 0.20 -23.44 37.94
CA LEU A 129 0.44 -24.25 39.11
C LEU A 129 1.86 -23.99 39.67
N LEU A 130 2.88 -24.10 38.83
CA LEU A 130 4.27 -23.88 39.23
C LEU A 130 4.51 -22.48 39.79
N LYS A 131 3.89 -21.47 39.19
CA LYS A 131 4.00 -20.07 39.66
C LYS A 131 3.46 -19.90 41.07
N GLU A 132 2.41 -20.64 41.43
CA GLU A 132 1.75 -20.55 42.73
C GLU A 132 2.44 -21.38 43.82
N VAL A 133 2.92 -22.60 43.47
CA VAL A 133 3.37 -23.57 44.46
C VAL A 133 4.89 -23.68 44.55
N SER A 134 5.66 -23.30 43.52
CA SER A 134 7.10 -23.51 43.46
C SER A 134 7.88 -22.21 43.43
N PRO A 135 8.43 -21.76 44.57
CA PRO A 135 9.29 -20.58 44.59
C PRO A 135 10.52 -20.67 43.66
N ARG A 136 10.99 -21.89 43.41
CA ARG A 136 12.16 -22.17 42.53
C ARG A 136 11.81 -21.84 41.06
N TYR A 137 10.60 -22.16 40.61
CA TYR A 137 10.19 -21.98 39.22
C TYR A 137 9.28 -20.79 39.01
N GLN A 138 9.08 -19.92 39.99
CA GLN A 138 8.19 -18.77 39.91
C GLN A 138 8.52 -17.82 38.77
N SER A 139 9.82 -17.47 38.61
CA SER A 139 10.28 -16.59 37.52
C SER A 139 10.17 -17.27 36.16
N ASP A 140 10.57 -18.56 36.08
CA ASP A 140 10.45 -19.35 34.83
C ASP A 140 9.01 -19.48 34.38
N ALA A 141 8.11 -19.82 35.29
CA ALA A 141 6.69 -19.92 35.02
C ALA A 141 6.08 -18.58 34.62
N THR A 142 6.44 -17.49 35.30
CA THR A 142 5.99 -16.13 34.96
C THR A 142 6.45 -15.74 33.54
N TYR A 143 7.72 -16.01 33.21
CA TYR A 143 8.24 -15.74 31.85
C TYR A 143 7.49 -16.53 30.77
N ASN A 144 7.28 -17.84 30.98
CA ASN A 144 6.60 -18.68 29.99
C ASN A 144 5.13 -18.31 29.85
N LEU A 145 4.44 -17.96 30.93
CA LEU A 145 3.06 -17.42 30.88
C LEU A 145 3.00 -16.09 30.12
N ALA A 146 3.93 -15.19 30.39
CA ALA A 146 4.03 -13.92 29.65
C ALA A 146 4.28 -14.15 28.16
N TYR A 147 5.12 -15.12 27.82
CA TYR A 147 5.36 -15.50 26.43
C TYR A 147 4.11 -16.07 25.76
N ILE A 148 3.36 -16.94 26.45
CA ILE A 148 2.07 -17.45 25.96
C ILE A 148 1.08 -16.30 25.73
N ASP A 149 0.95 -15.37 26.71
CA ASP A 149 0.10 -14.20 26.58
C ASP A 149 0.50 -13.32 25.39
N TYR A 150 1.81 -13.17 25.14
CA TYR A 150 2.34 -12.45 23.97
C TYR A 150 1.97 -13.14 22.65
N VAL A 151 2.13 -14.45 22.55
CA VAL A 151 1.78 -15.23 21.35
C VAL A 151 0.27 -15.17 21.07
N GLU A 152 -0.55 -15.21 22.10
CA GLU A 152 -2.01 -15.09 22.03
C GLU A 152 -2.49 -13.64 21.92
N LYS A 153 -1.57 -12.68 21.75
CA LYS A 153 -1.84 -11.25 21.58
C LYS A 153 -2.51 -10.57 22.79
N ARG A 154 -2.42 -11.15 23.96
CA ARG A 154 -2.84 -10.54 25.23
C ARG A 154 -1.76 -9.60 25.76
N TYR A 155 -1.45 -8.56 24.96
CA TYR A 155 -0.25 -7.73 25.13
C TYR A 155 -0.16 -7.03 26.49
N ASN A 156 -1.26 -6.50 27.04
CA ASN A 156 -1.22 -5.85 28.35
C ASN A 156 -0.81 -6.81 29.46
N LYS A 157 -1.40 -8.01 29.46
CA LYS A 157 -1.09 -9.03 30.47
C LYS A 157 0.35 -9.53 30.33
N ALA A 158 0.81 -9.74 29.08
CA ALA A 158 2.19 -10.11 28.79
C ALA A 158 3.17 -9.03 29.27
N LEU A 159 2.85 -7.75 29.01
CA LEU A 159 3.67 -6.61 29.41
C LEU A 159 3.85 -6.53 30.91
N ASP A 160 2.74 -6.61 31.68
CA ASP A 160 2.79 -6.57 33.15
C ASP A 160 3.66 -7.68 33.71
N ALA A 161 3.53 -8.90 33.17
CA ALA A 161 4.34 -10.04 33.57
C ALA A 161 5.82 -9.89 33.20
N PHE A 162 6.15 -9.43 32.00
CA PHE A 162 7.53 -9.16 31.61
C PHE A 162 8.16 -8.02 32.43
N LEU A 163 7.40 -6.97 32.73
CA LEU A 163 7.87 -5.88 33.58
C LEU A 163 8.18 -6.33 35.00
N SER A 164 7.44 -7.32 35.54
CA SER A 164 7.75 -7.90 36.87
C SER A 164 9.10 -8.64 36.90
N LEU A 165 9.60 -9.06 35.73
CA LEU A 165 10.88 -9.78 35.58
C LEU A 165 12.05 -8.88 35.16
N LYS A 166 11.86 -7.56 35.05
CA LYS A 166 12.88 -6.63 34.53
C LYS A 166 14.17 -6.61 35.33
N ASP A 167 14.10 -6.90 36.61
CA ASP A 167 15.22 -6.92 37.55
C ASP A 167 15.60 -8.37 38.00
N ASP A 168 14.99 -9.38 37.38
CA ASP A 168 15.26 -10.79 37.65
C ASP A 168 16.69 -11.19 37.19
N ALA A 169 17.38 -11.99 37.99
CA ALA A 169 18.74 -12.36 37.71
C ALA A 169 18.94 -13.11 36.36
N VAL A 170 17.94 -13.87 35.92
CA VAL A 170 18.00 -14.67 34.70
C VAL A 170 17.32 -13.94 33.52
N TYR A 171 16.21 -13.28 33.78
CA TYR A 171 15.33 -12.76 32.74
C TYR A 171 15.56 -11.29 32.39
N SER A 172 16.29 -10.51 33.21
CA SER A 172 16.54 -9.08 32.99
C SER A 172 17.16 -8.76 31.61
N SER A 173 17.94 -9.69 31.03
CA SER A 173 18.48 -9.51 29.67
C SER A 173 17.58 -10.04 28.54
N LEU A 174 16.55 -10.81 28.87
CA LEU A 174 15.66 -11.44 27.87
C LEU A 174 14.35 -10.68 27.68
N VAL A 175 13.75 -10.19 28.77
CA VAL A 175 12.43 -9.54 28.74
C VAL A 175 12.41 -8.17 28.03
N PRO A 176 13.49 -7.36 27.98
CA PRO A 176 13.47 -6.07 27.30
C PRO A 176 13.06 -6.15 25.83
N TYR A 177 13.43 -7.24 25.16
CA TYR A 177 13.02 -7.48 23.78
C TYR A 177 11.49 -7.55 23.64
N TYR A 178 10.83 -8.38 24.46
CA TYR A 178 9.37 -8.51 24.42
C TYR A 178 8.66 -7.24 24.87
N ILE A 179 9.19 -6.56 25.89
CA ILE A 179 8.67 -5.27 26.35
C ILE A 179 8.71 -4.24 25.23
N GLY A 180 9.84 -4.11 24.54
CA GLY A 180 10.02 -3.21 23.40
C GLY A 180 9.09 -3.55 22.25
N GLU A 181 8.97 -4.85 21.89
CA GLU A 181 8.04 -5.33 20.85
C GLU A 181 6.57 -5.00 21.18
N ILE A 182 6.16 -5.24 22.43
CA ILE A 182 4.79 -4.93 22.85
C ILE A 182 4.51 -3.44 22.76
N TYR A 183 5.45 -2.60 23.22
CA TYR A 183 5.29 -1.15 23.11
C TYR A 183 5.19 -0.69 21.65
N LEU A 184 5.99 -1.27 20.74
CA LEU A 184 5.85 -1.00 19.29
C LEU A 184 4.47 -1.40 18.75
N LEU A 185 3.97 -2.59 19.12
CA LEU A 185 2.67 -3.09 18.70
C LEU A 185 1.50 -2.25 19.24
N GLN A 186 1.70 -1.59 20.37
CA GLN A 186 0.73 -0.69 21.00
C GLN A 186 0.86 0.76 20.52
N GLY A 187 1.85 1.08 19.68
CA GLY A 187 2.13 2.46 19.27
C GLY A 187 2.78 3.33 20.36
N ASN A 188 3.26 2.72 21.45
CA ASN A 188 3.92 3.40 22.57
C ASN A 188 5.42 3.60 22.24
N TYR A 189 5.71 4.39 21.20
CA TYR A 189 7.05 4.51 20.63
C TYR A 189 8.08 5.11 21.60
N GLU A 190 7.70 6.07 22.45
CA GLU A 190 8.61 6.65 23.44
C GLU A 190 9.10 5.61 24.46
N GLN A 191 8.19 4.74 24.94
CA GLN A 191 8.53 3.67 25.85
C GLN A 191 9.39 2.61 25.16
N ALA A 192 9.06 2.25 23.92
CA ALA A 192 9.87 1.31 23.12
C ALA A 192 11.29 1.84 22.93
N ARG A 193 11.45 3.12 22.57
CA ARG A 193 12.73 3.79 22.45
C ARG A 193 13.54 3.74 23.75
N SER A 194 12.92 4.14 24.86
CA SER A 194 13.58 4.16 26.17
C SER A 194 14.10 2.79 26.61
N VAL A 195 13.30 1.73 26.38
CA VAL A 195 13.72 0.35 26.69
C VAL A 195 14.88 -0.07 25.81
N ALA A 196 14.83 0.21 24.52
CA ALA A 196 15.88 -0.16 23.57
C ALA A 196 17.20 0.58 23.84
N GLU A 197 17.15 1.89 24.07
CA GLU A 197 18.33 2.68 24.41
C GLU A 197 19.01 2.19 25.69
N ARG A 198 18.22 1.88 26.71
CA ARG A 198 18.76 1.32 27.98
C ARG A 198 19.41 -0.04 27.75
N TYR A 199 18.75 -0.92 27.00
CA TYR A 199 19.27 -2.24 26.68
C TYR A 199 20.61 -2.16 25.93
N LEU A 200 20.66 -1.39 24.86
CA LEU A 200 21.86 -1.23 24.03
C LEU A 200 23.04 -0.65 24.80
N LYS A 201 22.76 0.20 25.80
CA LYS A 201 23.80 0.75 26.70
C LYS A 201 24.37 -0.28 27.67
N VAL A 202 23.53 -1.22 28.15
CA VAL A 202 23.91 -2.17 29.22
C VAL A 202 24.39 -3.50 28.66
N TYR A 203 23.80 -3.99 27.56
CA TYR A 203 23.98 -5.34 27.02
C TYR A 203 24.63 -5.35 25.63
N SER A 204 25.63 -4.50 25.40
CA SER A 204 26.37 -4.49 24.13
C SER A 204 27.04 -5.85 23.87
N GLY A 205 26.94 -6.33 22.63
CA GLY A 205 27.44 -7.65 22.21
C GLY A 205 26.54 -8.83 22.58
N HIS A 206 25.37 -8.59 23.20
CA HIS A 206 24.41 -9.64 23.50
C HIS A 206 23.68 -10.14 22.24
N LYS A 207 23.23 -11.40 22.25
CA LYS A 207 22.56 -12.05 21.10
C LYS A 207 21.32 -11.32 20.56
N ASP A 208 20.65 -10.53 21.41
CA ASP A 208 19.45 -9.78 21.04
C ASP A 208 19.73 -8.32 20.64
N GLU A 209 21.01 -7.90 20.59
CA GLU A 209 21.42 -6.54 20.24
C GLU A 209 20.83 -6.09 18.91
N ALA A 210 20.98 -6.89 17.85
CA ALA A 210 20.44 -6.57 16.54
C ALA A 210 18.91 -6.33 16.55
N GLN A 211 18.18 -7.10 17.37
CA GLN A 211 16.74 -6.93 17.48
C GLN A 211 16.37 -5.69 18.30
N MET A 212 17.18 -5.32 19.25
CA MET A 212 16.96 -4.08 20.00
C MET A 212 17.32 -2.84 19.18
N GLU A 213 18.31 -2.93 18.28
CA GLU A 213 18.57 -1.90 17.26
C GLU A 213 17.34 -1.74 16.36
N ARG A 214 16.69 -2.84 15.95
CA ARG A 214 15.43 -2.76 15.20
C ARG A 214 14.33 -2.08 15.99
N VAL A 215 14.12 -2.48 17.26
CA VAL A 215 13.12 -1.86 18.14
C VAL A 215 13.37 -0.35 18.28
N LEU A 216 14.63 0.05 18.46
CA LEU A 216 15.01 1.46 18.54
C LEU A 216 14.68 2.20 17.25
N GLY A 217 15.07 1.64 16.12
CA GLY A 217 14.83 2.26 14.82
C GLY A 217 13.35 2.39 14.47
N GLU A 218 12.55 1.32 14.67
CA GLU A 218 11.11 1.35 14.45
C GLU A 218 10.42 2.35 15.40
N ALA A 219 10.87 2.46 16.65
CA ALA A 219 10.36 3.43 17.61
C ALA A 219 10.67 4.88 17.16
N CYS A 220 11.89 5.14 16.73
CA CYS A 220 12.27 6.45 16.19
C CYS A 220 11.46 6.80 14.94
N PHE A 221 11.24 5.84 14.05
CA PHE A 221 10.38 6.02 12.87
C PHE A 221 8.94 6.35 13.25
N GLY A 222 8.35 5.61 14.19
CA GLY A 222 7.00 5.85 14.70
C GLY A 222 6.83 7.23 15.37
N LEU A 223 7.92 7.81 15.90
CA LEU A 223 7.98 9.17 16.43
C LEU A 223 8.24 10.24 15.35
N ASN A 224 8.27 9.86 14.07
CA ASN A 224 8.66 10.70 12.94
C ASN A 224 10.11 11.27 13.05
N ASN A 225 10.94 10.69 13.90
CA ASN A 225 12.35 11.04 14.00
C ASN A 225 13.18 10.18 13.03
N TYR A 226 12.98 10.44 11.73
CA TYR A 226 13.56 9.65 10.65
C TYR A 226 15.10 9.67 10.67
N GLN A 227 15.70 10.79 11.03
CA GLN A 227 17.16 10.88 11.14
C GLN A 227 17.73 9.95 12.21
N ALA A 228 17.06 9.83 13.35
CA ALA A 228 17.49 8.95 14.43
C ALA A 228 17.19 7.47 14.15
N ALA A 229 16.23 7.16 13.27
CA ALA A 229 15.87 5.81 12.89
C ALA A 229 16.92 5.13 12.00
N ILE A 230 17.68 5.90 11.20
CA ILE A 230 18.57 5.37 10.16
C ILE A 230 19.65 4.47 10.77
N ILE A 231 20.45 4.97 11.70
CA ILE A 231 21.63 4.23 12.22
C ILE A 231 21.21 2.91 12.88
N PRO A 232 20.22 2.85 13.76
CA PRO A 232 19.76 1.59 14.34
C PRO A 232 19.24 0.60 13.29
N LEU A 233 18.48 1.05 12.30
CA LEU A 233 17.96 0.18 11.26
C LEU A 233 19.07 -0.32 10.31
N GLU A 234 20.08 0.51 9.99
CA GLU A 234 21.27 0.08 9.23
C GLU A 234 22.05 -1.01 9.99
N ARG A 235 22.26 -0.83 11.30
CA ARG A 235 22.93 -1.82 12.14
C ARG A 235 22.16 -3.14 12.18
N TYR A 236 20.83 -3.06 12.34
CA TYR A 236 19.97 -4.24 12.26
C TYR A 236 20.10 -4.95 10.91
N GLN A 237 19.99 -4.21 9.81
CA GLN A 237 20.10 -4.77 8.45
C GLN A 237 21.45 -5.47 8.25
N GLY A 238 22.53 -4.85 8.69
CA GLY A 238 23.89 -5.42 8.56
C GLY A 238 24.16 -6.64 9.46
N ALA A 239 23.44 -6.77 10.57
CA ALA A 239 23.65 -7.84 11.55
C ALA A 239 22.85 -9.11 11.28
N VAL A 240 21.80 -9.06 10.43
CA VAL A 240 20.93 -10.21 10.18
C VAL A 240 20.91 -10.61 8.72
N SER A 241 20.98 -11.91 8.44
CA SER A 241 20.99 -12.44 7.07
C SER A 241 19.67 -12.22 6.31
N ARG A 242 18.56 -12.03 7.03
CA ARG A 242 17.23 -11.81 6.46
C ARG A 242 16.47 -10.77 7.32
N PRO A 243 16.68 -9.49 7.05
CA PRO A 243 15.97 -8.43 7.75
C PRO A 243 14.46 -8.54 7.57
N GLN A 244 13.71 -8.08 8.57
CA GLN A 244 12.26 -7.99 8.45
C GLN A 244 11.91 -6.94 7.41
N ARG A 245 11.00 -7.28 6.51
CA ARG A 245 10.57 -6.43 5.40
C ARG A 245 10.02 -5.08 5.87
N LYS A 246 9.28 -5.07 7.01
CA LYS A 246 8.78 -3.84 7.62
C LYS A 246 9.92 -2.91 8.04
N ALA A 247 10.95 -3.44 8.70
CA ALA A 247 12.11 -2.65 9.13
C ALA A 247 12.89 -2.07 7.94
N LEU A 248 13.05 -2.84 6.85
CA LEU A 248 13.64 -2.34 5.60
C LEU A 248 12.80 -1.22 4.99
N TYR A 249 11.48 -1.38 4.98
CA TYR A 249 10.59 -0.34 4.50
C TYR A 249 10.73 0.95 5.31
N GLU A 250 10.75 0.85 6.64
CA GLU A 250 10.92 2.01 7.53
C GLU A 250 12.30 2.66 7.39
N LEU A 251 13.35 1.88 7.13
CA LEU A 251 14.68 2.41 6.78
C LEU A 251 14.63 3.16 5.45
N GLY A 252 14.06 2.57 4.42
CA GLY A 252 13.90 3.20 3.10
C GLY A 252 13.09 4.50 3.16
N MET A 253 12.00 4.50 3.93
CA MET A 253 11.21 5.71 4.18
C MET A 253 11.99 6.74 5.00
N SER A 254 12.80 6.33 5.97
CA SER A 254 13.66 7.23 6.74
C SER A 254 14.68 7.93 5.83
N TYR A 255 15.29 7.21 4.90
CA TYR A 255 16.15 7.81 3.88
C TYR A 255 15.39 8.78 2.98
N TYR A 256 14.16 8.43 2.58
CA TYR A 256 13.33 9.30 1.75
C TYR A 256 13.04 10.64 2.44
N TYR A 257 12.55 10.60 3.69
CA TYR A 257 12.22 11.81 4.45
C TYR A 257 13.44 12.64 4.84
N THR A 258 14.63 12.05 4.88
CA THR A 258 15.89 12.77 5.14
C THR A 258 16.61 13.22 3.86
N GLY A 259 16.02 12.98 2.68
CA GLY A 259 16.56 13.44 1.40
C GLY A 259 17.67 12.55 0.82
N VAL A 260 17.91 11.36 1.38
CA VAL A 260 18.93 10.41 0.89
C VAL A 260 18.30 9.49 -0.17
N TYR A 261 17.82 10.08 -1.26
CA TYR A 261 16.94 9.44 -2.24
C TYR A 261 17.53 8.20 -2.92
N SER A 262 18.83 8.16 -3.18
CA SER A 262 19.46 6.99 -3.81
C SER A 262 19.39 5.76 -2.90
N LYS A 263 19.71 5.91 -1.61
CA LYS A 263 19.55 4.83 -0.63
C LYS A 263 18.07 4.48 -0.40
N ALA A 264 17.18 5.49 -0.40
CA ALA A 264 15.74 5.27 -0.26
C ALA A 264 15.22 4.35 -1.36
N ALA A 265 15.50 4.66 -2.63
CA ALA A 265 15.05 3.87 -3.76
C ALA A 265 15.60 2.43 -3.72
N ALA A 266 16.89 2.26 -3.42
CA ALA A 266 17.51 0.94 -3.32
C ALA A 266 16.87 0.09 -2.19
N THR A 267 16.77 0.65 -0.98
CA THR A 267 16.24 -0.06 0.19
C THR A 267 14.75 -0.38 0.05
N LEU A 268 13.95 0.55 -0.45
CA LEU A 268 12.53 0.31 -0.73
C LEU A 268 12.35 -0.79 -1.78
N GLY A 269 13.23 -0.85 -2.78
CA GLY A 269 13.23 -1.92 -3.81
C GLY A 269 13.34 -3.33 -3.21
N GLU A 270 14.12 -3.50 -2.14
CA GLU A 270 14.23 -4.79 -1.45
C GLU A 270 12.91 -5.23 -0.78
N THR A 271 11.96 -4.31 -0.58
CA THR A 271 10.68 -4.59 0.09
C THR A 271 9.57 -5.00 -0.86
N THR A 272 9.78 -4.95 -2.16
CA THR A 272 8.73 -5.11 -3.19
C THR A 272 8.49 -6.56 -3.66
N SER A 273 9.03 -7.54 -2.96
CA SER A 273 8.94 -8.96 -3.32
C SER A 273 7.55 -9.60 -3.15
N VAL A 274 6.65 -8.93 -2.45
CA VAL A 274 5.28 -9.39 -2.17
C VAL A 274 4.30 -8.36 -2.72
N ASN A 275 3.26 -8.81 -3.41
CA ASN A 275 2.22 -7.92 -3.92
C ASN A 275 1.20 -7.60 -2.81
N ASP A 276 1.41 -6.49 -2.11
CA ASP A 276 0.58 -6.01 -1.02
C ASP A 276 0.64 -4.48 -0.88
N ALA A 277 -0.07 -3.92 0.10
CA ALA A 277 -0.12 -2.48 0.35
C ALA A 277 1.25 -1.87 0.67
N LEU A 278 2.14 -2.62 1.34
CA LEU A 278 3.49 -2.14 1.65
C LEU A 278 4.32 -1.97 0.37
N SER A 279 4.29 -2.96 -0.54
CA SER A 279 4.95 -2.84 -1.84
C SER A 279 4.39 -1.73 -2.69
N GLN A 280 3.07 -1.55 -2.70
CA GLN A 280 2.43 -0.46 -3.43
C GLN A 280 2.95 0.90 -2.95
N ASN A 281 3.02 1.09 -1.64
CA ASN A 281 3.53 2.33 -1.04
C ASN A 281 5.04 2.49 -1.27
N ALA A 282 5.82 1.40 -1.19
CA ALA A 282 7.25 1.40 -1.50
C ALA A 282 7.52 1.87 -2.94
N TYR A 283 6.79 1.33 -3.93
CA TYR A 283 6.89 1.76 -5.31
C TYR A 283 6.55 3.23 -5.51
N LEU A 284 5.51 3.75 -4.83
CA LEU A 284 5.19 5.18 -4.89
C LEU A 284 6.39 6.03 -4.44
N HIS A 285 6.97 5.72 -3.26
CA HIS A 285 8.07 6.50 -2.71
C HIS A 285 9.40 6.28 -3.46
N MET A 286 9.61 5.11 -4.06
CA MET A 286 10.70 4.90 -5.03
C MET A 286 10.56 5.84 -6.22
N GLY A 287 9.36 5.94 -6.79
CA GLY A 287 9.08 6.87 -7.89
C GLY A 287 9.36 8.32 -7.51
N LEU A 288 8.89 8.74 -6.33
CA LEU A 288 9.15 10.08 -5.80
C LEU A 288 10.65 10.33 -5.52
N ALA A 289 11.37 9.32 -5.02
CA ALA A 289 12.82 9.40 -4.82
C ALA A 289 13.55 9.56 -6.17
N TYR A 290 13.20 8.78 -7.19
CA TYR A 290 13.77 8.89 -8.53
C TYR A 290 13.46 10.24 -9.21
N LEU A 291 12.28 10.83 -8.97
CA LEU A 291 12.00 12.20 -9.44
C LEU A 291 12.97 13.22 -8.83
N ASN A 292 13.25 13.12 -7.53
CA ASN A 292 14.21 13.98 -6.87
C ASN A 292 15.66 13.78 -7.40
N LEU A 293 16.00 12.56 -7.83
CA LEU A 293 17.26 12.25 -8.50
C LEU A 293 17.28 12.65 -9.99
N LYS A 294 16.16 13.16 -10.53
CA LYS A 294 15.96 13.47 -11.95
C LYS A 294 16.02 12.23 -12.87
N GLU A 295 15.79 11.07 -12.31
CA GLU A 295 15.81 9.77 -13.00
C GLU A 295 14.39 9.39 -13.47
N ARG A 296 13.85 10.13 -14.43
CA ARG A 296 12.44 10.05 -14.84
C ARG A 296 12.00 8.67 -15.35
N ASN A 297 12.90 7.93 -16.01
CA ASN A 297 12.55 6.60 -16.52
C ASN A 297 12.35 5.60 -15.37
N GLN A 298 13.19 5.63 -14.34
CA GLN A 298 13.05 4.82 -13.14
C GLN A 298 11.81 5.23 -12.35
N ALA A 299 11.56 6.55 -12.24
CA ALA A 299 10.35 7.07 -11.61
C ALA A 299 9.09 6.55 -12.31
N ARG A 300 9.05 6.61 -13.66
CA ARG A 300 7.95 6.09 -14.47
C ARG A 300 7.68 4.61 -14.16
N MET A 301 8.71 3.76 -14.17
CA MET A 301 8.57 2.33 -13.89
C MET A 301 8.04 2.07 -12.48
N ALA A 302 8.51 2.80 -11.49
CA ALA A 302 8.05 2.66 -10.11
C ALA A 302 6.59 3.10 -9.96
N PHE A 303 6.18 4.23 -10.53
CA PHE A 303 4.79 4.69 -10.51
C PHE A 303 3.85 3.76 -11.27
N GLU A 304 4.29 3.17 -12.37
CA GLU A 304 3.54 2.16 -13.10
C GLU A 304 3.18 0.99 -12.19
N GLN A 305 4.16 0.44 -11.46
CA GLN A 305 3.94 -0.65 -10.52
C GLN A 305 3.00 -0.24 -9.37
N ALA A 306 3.19 0.94 -8.79
CA ALA A 306 2.32 1.44 -7.72
C ALA A 306 0.87 1.64 -8.19
N SER A 307 0.68 2.12 -9.43
CA SER A 307 -0.65 2.37 -10.02
C SER A 307 -1.36 1.11 -10.51
N ALA A 308 -0.63 0.02 -10.74
CA ALA A 308 -1.20 -1.27 -11.13
C ALA A 308 -1.90 -1.99 -9.97
N SER A 309 -1.51 -1.69 -8.73
CA SER A 309 -2.07 -2.28 -7.51
C SER A 309 -3.26 -1.46 -6.98
N GLY A 310 -4.19 -2.12 -6.31
CA GLY A 310 -5.42 -1.50 -5.78
C GLY A 310 -5.57 -1.64 -4.27
N PHE A 311 -4.49 -1.85 -3.52
CA PHE A 311 -4.56 -2.04 -2.07
C PHE A 311 -4.89 -0.74 -1.32
N ASP A 312 -4.31 0.38 -1.76
CA ASP A 312 -4.60 1.71 -1.24
C ASP A 312 -4.99 2.63 -2.42
N PRO A 313 -6.25 3.08 -2.47
CA PRO A 313 -6.74 3.96 -3.53
C PRO A 313 -6.02 5.32 -3.60
N LEU A 314 -5.61 5.89 -2.46
CA LEU A 314 -4.90 7.17 -2.43
C LEU A 314 -3.48 7.04 -2.99
N VAL A 315 -2.80 5.96 -2.66
CA VAL A 315 -1.48 5.63 -3.23
C VAL A 315 -1.60 5.38 -4.73
N LYS A 316 -2.64 4.66 -5.17
CA LYS A 316 -2.92 4.41 -6.59
C LYS A 316 -3.18 5.70 -7.35
N GLU A 317 -4.01 6.58 -6.81
CA GLU A 317 -4.33 7.89 -7.39
C GLU A 317 -3.05 8.72 -7.60
N GLN A 318 -2.25 8.87 -6.56
CA GLN A 318 -1.02 9.63 -6.61
C GLN A 318 0.01 9.01 -7.58
N ALA A 319 0.12 7.68 -7.57
CA ALA A 319 1.01 6.97 -8.48
C ALA A 319 0.58 7.11 -9.94
N LEU A 320 -0.71 6.96 -10.25
CA LEU A 320 -1.23 7.08 -11.61
C LEU A 320 -1.07 8.49 -12.17
N TYR A 321 -1.28 9.51 -11.33
CA TYR A 321 -1.02 10.89 -11.69
C TYR A 321 0.45 11.13 -12.06
N ASN A 322 1.38 10.72 -11.20
CA ASN A 322 2.81 10.90 -11.44
C ASN A 322 3.31 10.05 -12.61
N TYR A 323 2.74 8.84 -12.80
CA TYR A 323 3.02 8.00 -13.96
C TYR A 323 2.69 8.73 -15.26
N ALA A 324 1.49 9.31 -15.34
CA ALA A 324 1.04 10.08 -16.49
C ALA A 324 1.94 11.30 -16.77
N LEU A 325 2.36 12.01 -15.72
CA LEU A 325 3.29 13.14 -15.85
C LEU A 325 4.67 12.70 -16.39
N CYS A 326 5.23 11.61 -15.85
CA CYS A 326 6.51 11.08 -16.32
C CYS A 326 6.45 10.71 -17.81
N ILE A 327 5.36 10.10 -18.28
CA ILE A 327 5.18 9.79 -19.71
C ILE A 327 5.08 11.09 -20.51
N HIS A 328 4.27 12.03 -20.06
CA HIS A 328 4.06 13.31 -20.77
C HIS A 328 5.36 14.08 -20.95
N GLU A 329 6.24 14.08 -19.93
CA GLU A 329 7.52 14.80 -19.97
C GLU A 329 8.64 14.06 -20.70
N THR A 330 8.55 12.73 -20.86
CA THR A 330 9.62 11.90 -21.47
C THR A 330 9.31 11.40 -22.87
N SER A 331 8.04 11.47 -23.29
CA SER A 331 7.59 10.90 -24.57
C SER A 331 7.85 11.85 -25.73
N TYR A 332 8.46 11.34 -26.81
CA TYR A 332 8.59 12.06 -28.10
C TYR A 332 7.26 12.21 -28.83
N SER A 333 6.26 11.41 -28.50
CA SER A 333 4.90 11.49 -29.03
C SER A 333 3.88 11.56 -27.89
N PRO A 334 3.66 12.75 -27.34
CA PRO A 334 2.80 12.94 -26.16
C PRO A 334 1.38 12.42 -26.32
N PHE A 335 0.88 12.37 -27.57
CA PHE A 335 -0.52 12.10 -27.86
C PHE A 335 -0.94 10.65 -27.63
N ALA A 336 -0.07 9.65 -27.82
CA ALA A 336 -0.51 8.26 -27.81
C ALA A 336 -0.54 7.63 -26.41
N GLU A 337 0.53 7.78 -25.62
CA GLU A 337 0.70 7.07 -24.36
C GLU A 337 0.23 7.90 -23.15
N SER A 338 0.64 9.16 -23.06
CA SER A 338 0.26 10.03 -21.94
C SER A 338 -1.25 10.30 -21.90
N VAL A 339 -1.86 10.51 -23.06
CA VAL A 339 -3.30 10.73 -23.18
C VAL A 339 -4.09 9.55 -22.64
N THR A 340 -3.71 8.31 -22.99
CA THR A 340 -4.40 7.11 -22.49
C THR A 340 -4.33 6.99 -20.97
N VAL A 341 -3.20 7.35 -20.37
CA VAL A 341 -3.05 7.28 -18.90
C VAL A 341 -3.80 8.41 -18.22
N PHE A 342 -3.82 9.62 -18.80
CA PHE A 342 -4.64 10.72 -18.29
C PHE A 342 -6.15 10.44 -18.40
N GLU A 343 -6.61 9.83 -19.49
CA GLU A 343 -8.01 9.39 -19.64
C GLU A 343 -8.38 8.37 -18.56
N ARG A 344 -7.50 7.38 -18.35
CA ARG A 344 -7.64 6.39 -17.28
C ARG A 344 -7.72 7.06 -15.92
N PHE A 345 -6.87 8.05 -15.65
CA PHE A 345 -6.88 8.79 -14.38
C PHE A 345 -8.22 9.47 -14.13
N LEU A 346 -8.76 10.19 -15.13
CA LEU A 346 -10.04 10.88 -14.98
C LEU A 346 -11.23 9.92 -14.80
N ASN A 347 -11.17 8.73 -15.39
CA ASN A 347 -12.22 7.73 -15.24
C ASN A 347 -12.16 7.05 -13.86
N GLU A 348 -10.96 6.74 -13.37
CA GLU A 348 -10.79 6.11 -12.06
C GLU A 348 -10.95 7.11 -10.90
N PHE A 349 -10.54 8.37 -11.10
CA PHE A 349 -10.50 9.40 -10.05
C PHE A 349 -11.12 10.73 -10.51
N PRO A 350 -12.41 10.77 -10.88
CA PRO A 350 -13.05 11.98 -11.46
C PRO A 350 -13.10 13.15 -10.46
N ASN A 351 -13.10 12.88 -9.16
CA ASN A 351 -13.17 13.89 -8.10
C ASN A 351 -11.80 14.17 -7.44
N SER A 352 -10.73 13.74 -8.07
CA SER A 352 -9.36 13.96 -7.59
C SER A 352 -9.01 15.45 -7.54
N PRO A 353 -8.25 15.92 -6.54
CA PRO A 353 -7.68 17.27 -6.56
C PRO A 353 -6.73 17.50 -7.75
N TYR A 354 -6.23 16.45 -8.38
CA TYR A 354 -5.40 16.52 -9.59
C TYR A 354 -6.21 16.57 -10.89
N ALA A 355 -7.51 16.29 -10.86
CA ALA A 355 -8.34 16.16 -12.08
C ALA A 355 -8.35 17.44 -12.93
N GLU A 356 -8.38 18.61 -12.31
CA GLU A 356 -8.34 19.89 -13.05
C GLU A 356 -7.01 20.03 -13.81
N ARG A 357 -5.90 19.70 -13.18
CA ARG A 357 -4.59 19.77 -13.80
C ARG A 357 -4.38 18.75 -14.91
N VAL A 358 -4.94 17.55 -14.73
CA VAL A 358 -4.99 16.52 -15.79
C VAL A 358 -5.81 16.99 -16.99
N ASN A 359 -6.95 17.65 -16.75
CA ASN A 359 -7.74 18.26 -17.80
C ASN A 359 -6.93 19.31 -18.58
N ASP A 360 -6.11 20.11 -17.91
CA ASP A 360 -5.26 21.12 -18.56
C ASP A 360 -4.23 20.48 -19.49
N TYR A 361 -3.55 19.43 -19.04
CA TYR A 361 -2.60 18.70 -19.90
C TYR A 361 -3.29 18.06 -21.09
N LEU A 362 -4.46 17.45 -20.91
CA LEU A 362 -5.22 16.86 -22.02
C LEU A 362 -5.66 17.92 -23.03
N ILE A 363 -6.15 19.08 -22.55
CA ILE A 363 -6.55 20.19 -23.41
C ILE A 363 -5.37 20.70 -24.23
N GLU A 364 -4.21 20.89 -23.58
CA GLU A 364 -3.01 21.31 -24.28
C GLU A 364 -2.65 20.31 -25.40
N VAL A 365 -2.63 19.02 -25.11
CA VAL A 365 -2.33 17.98 -26.08
C VAL A 365 -3.38 17.97 -27.21
N TYR A 366 -4.67 18.05 -26.89
CA TYR A 366 -5.76 18.03 -27.86
C TYR A 366 -5.74 19.26 -28.80
N MET A 367 -5.40 20.41 -28.25
CA MET A 367 -5.39 21.66 -29.04
C MET A 367 -4.15 21.80 -29.91
N ASN A 368 -3.04 21.13 -29.53
CA ASN A 368 -1.78 21.14 -30.25
C ASN A 368 -1.60 19.95 -31.21
N THR A 369 -2.54 19.00 -31.21
CA THR A 369 -2.46 17.82 -32.10
C THR A 369 -2.70 18.19 -33.56
N ARG A 370 -2.07 17.43 -34.47
CA ARG A 370 -2.34 17.48 -35.90
C ARG A 370 -3.58 16.67 -36.30
N SER A 371 -4.11 15.84 -35.40
CA SER A 371 -5.28 14.97 -35.65
C SER A 371 -6.40 15.27 -34.65
N TYR A 372 -7.28 16.18 -35.03
CA TYR A 372 -8.46 16.52 -34.23
C TYR A 372 -9.45 15.36 -34.11
N GLU A 373 -9.50 14.45 -35.10
CA GLU A 373 -10.32 13.23 -35.02
C GLU A 373 -9.81 12.29 -33.93
N ALA A 374 -8.47 12.16 -33.77
CA ALA A 374 -7.90 11.38 -32.69
C ALA A 374 -8.22 11.99 -31.33
N ALA A 375 -8.16 13.32 -31.21
CA ALA A 375 -8.57 14.03 -30.01
C ALA A 375 -10.04 13.78 -29.65
N LEU A 376 -10.95 13.79 -30.63
CA LEU A 376 -12.37 13.49 -30.38
C LEU A 376 -12.60 12.04 -29.93
N LYS A 377 -11.88 11.07 -30.52
CA LYS A 377 -11.93 9.66 -30.09
C LYS A 377 -11.42 9.48 -28.67
N SER A 378 -10.40 10.23 -28.30
CA SER A 378 -9.83 10.25 -26.95
C SER A 378 -10.83 10.82 -25.94
N ILE A 379 -11.39 12.01 -26.22
CA ILE A 379 -12.40 12.64 -25.34
C ILE A 379 -13.62 11.72 -25.14
N ALA A 380 -13.99 10.93 -26.15
CA ALA A 380 -15.13 10.01 -26.06
C ALA A 380 -14.92 8.85 -25.07
N LYS A 381 -13.68 8.58 -24.65
CA LYS A 381 -13.35 7.55 -23.63
C LYS A 381 -13.46 8.08 -22.20
N ILE A 382 -13.57 9.40 -22.01
CA ILE A 382 -13.74 10.00 -20.70
C ILE A 382 -15.23 9.90 -20.32
N GLU A 383 -15.54 9.14 -19.27
CA GLU A 383 -16.92 8.86 -18.86
C GLU A 383 -17.65 10.12 -18.36
N HIS A 384 -16.93 10.98 -17.61
CA HIS A 384 -17.45 12.20 -17.02
C HIS A 384 -16.57 13.41 -17.38
N PRO A 385 -16.61 13.88 -18.65
CA PRO A 385 -15.78 14.99 -19.07
C PRO A 385 -16.21 16.29 -18.39
N GLY A 386 -15.28 16.95 -17.72
CA GLY A 386 -15.51 18.26 -17.09
C GLY A 386 -15.78 19.37 -18.12
N ALA A 387 -16.26 20.52 -17.64
CA ALA A 387 -16.63 21.66 -18.50
C ALA A 387 -15.51 22.11 -19.45
N ARG A 388 -14.25 22.12 -18.98
CA ARG A 388 -13.07 22.50 -19.78
C ARG A 388 -12.80 21.53 -20.93
N ILE A 389 -12.97 20.23 -20.73
CA ILE A 389 -12.86 19.22 -21.78
C ILE A 389 -13.99 19.37 -22.80
N MET A 390 -15.21 19.68 -22.33
CA MET A 390 -16.34 19.91 -23.21
C MET A 390 -16.17 21.19 -24.03
N GLU A 391 -15.59 22.25 -23.47
CA GLU A 391 -15.20 23.44 -24.21
C GLU A 391 -14.15 23.13 -25.29
N ALA A 392 -13.11 22.35 -24.95
CA ALA A 392 -12.11 21.92 -25.92
C ALA A 392 -12.73 21.08 -27.03
N LYS A 393 -13.63 20.16 -26.70
CA LYS A 393 -14.38 19.34 -27.67
C LYS A 393 -15.19 20.22 -28.63
N GLN A 394 -15.85 21.24 -28.13
CA GLN A 394 -16.63 22.19 -28.94
C GLN A 394 -15.72 22.95 -29.94
N LYS A 395 -14.56 23.44 -29.47
CA LYS A 395 -13.56 24.12 -30.32
C LYS A 395 -12.95 23.18 -31.36
N ILE A 396 -12.66 21.94 -31.02
CA ILE A 396 -12.12 20.93 -31.96
C ILE A 396 -13.11 20.62 -33.06
N LEU A 397 -14.39 20.39 -32.72
CA LEU A 397 -15.44 20.16 -33.69
C LEU A 397 -15.64 21.37 -34.63
N PHE A 398 -15.59 22.58 -34.08
CA PHE A 398 -15.59 23.79 -34.89
C PHE A 398 -14.43 23.85 -35.87
N ARG A 399 -13.18 23.58 -35.42
CA ARG A 399 -12.00 23.55 -36.30
C ARG A 399 -12.09 22.48 -37.40
N LEU A 400 -12.62 21.29 -37.10
CA LEU A 400 -12.87 20.26 -38.10
C LEU A 400 -13.91 20.70 -39.13
N GLY A 401 -14.97 21.42 -38.68
CA GLY A 401 -15.96 22.00 -39.55
C GLY A 401 -15.38 23.05 -40.50
N THR A 402 -14.54 23.96 -39.99
CA THR A 402 -13.87 24.96 -40.84
C THR A 402 -12.85 24.33 -41.79
N GLN A 403 -12.16 23.28 -41.39
CA GLN A 403 -11.25 22.53 -42.25
C GLN A 403 -12.02 21.83 -43.40
N ALA A 404 -13.14 21.17 -43.10
CA ALA A 404 -14.01 20.54 -44.10
C ALA A 404 -14.59 21.61 -45.05
N PHE A 405 -14.98 22.77 -44.54
CA PHE A 405 -15.47 23.90 -45.34
C PHE A 405 -14.37 24.41 -46.30
N ALA A 406 -13.15 24.59 -45.82
CA ALA A 406 -12.00 25.00 -46.63
C ALA A 406 -11.68 24.02 -47.76
N ASN A 407 -11.96 22.73 -47.53
CA ASN A 407 -11.84 21.66 -48.53
C ASN A 407 -13.07 21.54 -49.45
N ALA A 408 -14.04 22.46 -49.36
CA ALA A 408 -15.28 22.45 -50.11
C ALA A 408 -16.21 21.23 -49.81
N ASP A 409 -15.95 20.49 -48.72
CA ASP A 409 -16.84 19.43 -48.25
C ASP A 409 -17.88 20.01 -47.29
N PHE A 410 -18.87 20.72 -47.87
CA PHE A 410 -19.82 21.48 -47.11
C PHE A 410 -20.77 20.59 -46.30
N SER A 411 -21.08 19.39 -46.78
CA SER A 411 -21.93 18.44 -46.06
C SER A 411 -21.26 17.97 -44.77
N LYS A 412 -19.97 17.63 -44.85
CA LYS A 412 -19.16 17.22 -43.69
C LYS A 412 -18.92 18.40 -42.73
N ALA A 413 -18.72 19.61 -43.27
CA ALA A 413 -18.62 20.82 -42.47
C ALA A 413 -19.90 21.03 -41.62
N ILE A 414 -21.11 20.90 -42.22
CA ILE A 414 -22.37 20.99 -41.52
C ILE A 414 -22.48 19.92 -40.43
N GLU A 415 -22.07 18.70 -40.69
CA GLU A 415 -22.05 17.64 -39.67
C GLU A 415 -21.23 18.04 -38.43
N TYR A 416 -20.01 18.51 -38.64
CA TYR A 416 -19.13 18.94 -37.53
C TYR A 416 -19.69 20.16 -36.80
N PHE A 417 -20.24 21.15 -37.51
CA PHE A 417 -20.86 22.30 -36.86
C PHE A 417 -22.11 21.90 -36.08
N ASN A 418 -22.92 20.96 -36.57
CA ASN A 418 -24.04 20.41 -35.83
C ASN A 418 -23.61 19.78 -34.51
N ARG A 419 -22.55 18.97 -34.55
CA ARG A 419 -21.97 18.33 -33.35
C ARG A 419 -21.41 19.37 -32.39
N SER A 420 -20.75 20.43 -32.88
CA SER A 420 -20.25 21.53 -32.04
C SER A 420 -21.40 22.27 -31.35
N LEU A 421 -22.45 22.60 -32.09
CA LEU A 421 -23.64 23.29 -31.56
C LEU A 421 -24.42 22.44 -30.55
N ALA A 422 -24.46 21.11 -30.74
CA ALA A 422 -25.14 20.18 -29.84
C ALA A 422 -24.46 20.09 -28.44
N ILE A 423 -23.17 20.46 -28.32
CA ILE A 423 -22.49 20.52 -27.03
C ILE A 423 -23.03 21.64 -26.13
N GLY A 424 -23.60 22.70 -26.71
CA GLY A 424 -24.28 23.73 -25.96
C GLY A 424 -23.46 25.00 -25.71
N GLN A 425 -23.28 25.40 -24.44
CA GLN A 425 -22.84 26.75 -24.09
C GLN A 425 -21.50 26.81 -23.39
N TYR A 426 -20.64 25.83 -23.59
CA TYR A 426 -19.30 25.82 -22.98
C TYR A 426 -18.38 26.89 -23.57
N ASN A 427 -18.49 27.17 -24.87
CA ASN A 427 -17.79 28.26 -25.53
C ASN A 427 -18.76 29.04 -26.46
N MET A 428 -19.13 30.22 -26.03
CA MET A 428 -20.13 31.05 -26.77
C MET A 428 -19.58 31.61 -28.07
N SER A 429 -18.27 31.92 -28.15
CA SER A 429 -17.64 32.35 -29.40
C SER A 429 -17.67 31.24 -30.44
N ALA A 430 -17.19 30.03 -30.07
CA ALA A 430 -17.24 28.87 -30.98
C ALA A 430 -18.65 28.51 -31.39
N LYS A 431 -19.65 28.74 -30.52
CA LYS A 431 -21.06 28.55 -30.84
C LYS A 431 -21.53 29.56 -31.90
N ALA A 432 -21.24 30.83 -31.70
CA ALA A 432 -21.60 31.87 -32.66
C ALA A 432 -20.93 31.60 -34.01
N ASP A 433 -19.62 31.36 -34.02
CA ASP A 433 -18.87 31.08 -35.24
C ASP A 433 -19.36 29.81 -35.96
N ALA A 434 -19.78 28.78 -35.21
CA ALA A 434 -20.37 27.57 -35.81
C ALA A 434 -21.70 27.87 -36.53
N TYR A 435 -22.54 28.75 -36.00
CA TYR A 435 -23.74 29.21 -36.73
C TYR A 435 -23.37 29.96 -37.99
N TYR A 436 -22.37 30.86 -37.94
CA TYR A 436 -21.94 31.60 -39.12
C TYR A 436 -21.46 30.64 -40.23
N TRP A 437 -20.52 29.80 -39.93
CA TRP A 437 -19.92 28.91 -40.94
C TRP A 437 -20.86 27.79 -41.39
N ARG A 438 -21.80 27.34 -40.53
CA ARG A 438 -22.87 26.41 -40.97
C ARG A 438 -23.85 27.10 -41.89
N GLY A 439 -24.16 28.37 -41.63
CA GLY A 439 -24.94 29.21 -42.52
C GLY A 439 -24.31 29.37 -43.90
N GLU A 440 -22.99 29.64 -43.94
CA GLU A 440 -22.22 29.70 -45.19
C GLU A 440 -22.21 28.35 -45.92
N ALA A 441 -22.02 27.23 -45.23
CA ALA A 441 -22.03 25.90 -45.81
C ALA A 441 -23.41 25.55 -46.40
N ASN A 442 -24.49 25.87 -45.67
CA ASN A 442 -25.85 25.70 -46.16
C ASN A 442 -26.12 26.57 -47.40
N TYR A 443 -25.63 27.80 -47.44
CA TYR A 443 -25.76 28.67 -48.59
C TYR A 443 -25.05 28.07 -49.82
N ARG A 444 -23.86 27.48 -49.67
CA ARG A 444 -23.12 26.82 -50.76
C ARG A 444 -23.82 25.59 -51.31
N LEU A 445 -24.63 24.92 -50.47
CA LEU A 445 -25.49 23.80 -50.87
C LEU A 445 -26.88 24.24 -51.30
N GLU A 446 -27.14 25.53 -51.49
CA GLU A 446 -28.42 26.12 -51.87
C GLU A 446 -29.56 25.89 -50.85
N HIS A 447 -29.20 25.50 -49.62
CA HIS A 447 -30.16 25.37 -48.52
C HIS A 447 -30.45 26.73 -47.86
N TYR A 448 -31.03 27.64 -48.65
CA TYR A 448 -31.12 29.05 -48.28
C TYR A 448 -31.95 29.31 -47.01
N ALA A 449 -33.03 28.57 -46.77
CA ALA A 449 -33.83 28.72 -45.55
C ALA A 449 -33.01 28.38 -44.28
N GLN A 450 -32.24 27.29 -44.34
CA GLN A 450 -31.34 26.90 -43.24
C GLN A 450 -30.21 27.92 -43.06
N ALA A 451 -29.58 28.36 -44.14
CA ALA A 451 -28.57 29.39 -44.15
C ALA A 451 -29.04 30.68 -43.44
N GLY A 452 -30.22 31.17 -43.80
CA GLY A 452 -30.83 32.35 -43.21
C GLY A 452 -31.11 32.17 -41.71
N ASN A 453 -31.57 31.01 -41.29
CA ASN A 453 -31.80 30.73 -39.88
C ASN A 453 -30.47 30.73 -39.08
N ASP A 454 -29.44 30.12 -39.62
CA ASP A 454 -28.15 30.08 -38.96
C ASP A 454 -27.47 31.44 -38.85
N LEU A 455 -27.50 32.25 -39.94
CA LEU A 455 -26.94 33.58 -39.91
C LEU A 455 -27.69 34.52 -38.95
N ARG A 456 -29.03 34.39 -38.82
CA ARG A 456 -29.80 35.11 -37.78
C ARG A 456 -29.37 34.71 -36.37
N ARG A 457 -29.15 33.40 -36.13
CA ARG A 457 -28.61 32.91 -34.84
C ARG A 457 -27.19 33.45 -34.57
N TYR A 458 -26.34 33.53 -35.60
CA TYR A 458 -25.05 34.18 -35.44
C TYR A 458 -25.19 35.62 -34.96
N LEU A 459 -26.06 36.45 -35.60
CA LEU A 459 -26.28 37.82 -35.19
C LEU A 459 -26.81 37.98 -33.76
N GLU A 460 -27.54 36.97 -33.26
CA GLU A 460 -28.01 36.90 -31.88
C GLU A 460 -26.86 36.64 -30.90
N PHE A 461 -25.97 35.68 -31.19
CA PHE A 461 -24.92 35.21 -30.30
C PHE A 461 -23.54 35.86 -30.52
N ALA A 462 -23.34 36.64 -31.58
CA ALA A 462 -22.06 37.26 -31.89
C ALA A 462 -21.55 38.12 -30.73
N PRO A 463 -20.33 37.87 -30.22
CA PRO A 463 -19.79 38.59 -29.08
C PRO A 463 -19.46 40.05 -29.40
N ASP A 464 -19.07 40.32 -30.64
CA ASP A 464 -18.78 41.66 -31.16
C ASP A 464 -19.59 41.96 -32.39
N LYS A 465 -20.50 42.92 -32.26
CA LYS A 465 -21.39 43.37 -33.35
C LYS A 465 -20.70 44.38 -34.28
N MET A 466 -19.50 44.80 -33.99
CA MET A 466 -18.75 45.75 -34.80
C MET A 466 -17.63 45.09 -35.61
N ASN A 467 -17.49 43.78 -35.51
CA ASN A 467 -16.51 43.05 -36.29
C ASN A 467 -16.96 42.90 -37.77
N ARG A 468 -15.98 42.54 -38.61
CA ARG A 468 -16.17 42.31 -40.06
C ARG A 468 -17.17 41.18 -40.33
N GLU A 469 -17.07 40.08 -39.57
CA GLU A 469 -17.91 38.89 -39.70
C GLU A 469 -19.38 39.18 -39.46
N TYR A 470 -19.68 40.08 -38.49
CA TYR A 470 -21.06 40.52 -38.26
C TYR A 470 -21.63 41.26 -39.48
N GLY A 471 -20.83 42.13 -40.11
CA GLY A 471 -21.17 42.79 -41.35
C GLY A 471 -21.40 41.81 -42.50
N LEU A 472 -20.49 40.86 -42.68
CA LEU A 472 -20.65 39.83 -43.71
C LEU A 472 -21.87 38.93 -43.47
N ALA A 473 -22.25 38.67 -42.23
CA ALA A 473 -23.49 37.94 -41.94
C ALA A 473 -24.74 38.69 -42.38
N LEU A 474 -24.76 40.03 -42.23
CA LEU A 474 -25.86 40.85 -42.75
C LEU A 474 -25.93 40.78 -44.28
N TYR A 475 -24.77 40.88 -44.94
CA TYR A 475 -24.67 40.77 -46.39
C TYR A 475 -25.14 39.39 -46.90
N ASN A 476 -24.68 38.33 -46.26
CA ASN A 476 -25.09 36.96 -46.63
C ASN A 476 -26.58 36.69 -46.36
N LEU A 477 -27.16 37.27 -45.32
CA LEU A 477 -28.61 37.25 -45.10
C LEU A 477 -29.35 37.93 -46.25
N GLY A 478 -28.85 39.08 -46.74
CA GLY A 478 -29.39 39.73 -47.94
C GLY A 478 -29.45 38.79 -49.13
N TYR A 479 -28.34 38.09 -49.42
CA TYR A 479 -28.28 37.10 -50.49
C TYR A 479 -29.18 35.89 -50.23
N THR A 480 -29.26 35.42 -48.99
CA THR A 480 -30.11 34.30 -48.62
C THR A 480 -31.60 34.59 -48.91
N ASP A 481 -32.09 35.77 -48.51
CA ASP A 481 -33.45 36.21 -48.79
C ASP A 481 -33.66 36.53 -50.28
N PHE A 482 -32.65 37.11 -50.94
CA PHE A 482 -32.71 37.38 -52.40
C PHE A 482 -32.87 36.08 -53.22
N LYS A 483 -32.09 35.03 -52.90
CA LYS A 483 -32.21 33.73 -53.55
C LYS A 483 -33.55 33.05 -53.30
N GLN A 484 -34.21 33.35 -52.20
CA GLN A 484 -35.57 32.90 -51.88
C GLN A 484 -36.65 33.77 -52.46
N LYS A 485 -36.29 34.77 -53.24
CA LYS A 485 -37.22 35.78 -53.84
C LYS A 485 -37.94 36.63 -52.79
N ASN A 486 -37.43 36.70 -51.57
CA ASN A 486 -37.89 37.62 -50.52
C ASN A 486 -37.13 38.93 -50.63
N TYR A 487 -37.49 39.71 -51.67
CA TYR A 487 -36.77 40.94 -52.01
C TYR A 487 -36.93 42.03 -50.92
N ASN A 488 -38.05 42.12 -50.24
CA ASN A 488 -38.23 43.03 -49.11
C ASN A 488 -37.31 42.70 -47.94
N GLY A 489 -37.17 41.41 -47.63
CA GLY A 489 -36.21 40.95 -46.62
C GLY A 489 -34.74 41.22 -47.01
N ALA A 490 -34.43 40.92 -48.29
CA ALA A 490 -33.09 41.16 -48.85
C ALA A 490 -32.71 42.65 -48.80
N LEU A 491 -33.64 43.54 -49.23
CA LEU A 491 -33.43 44.96 -49.14
C LEU A 491 -33.12 45.45 -47.73
N ASN A 492 -33.86 44.99 -46.73
CA ASN A 492 -33.59 45.36 -45.33
C ASN A 492 -32.18 44.90 -44.88
N TRP A 493 -31.77 43.67 -45.20
CA TRP A 493 -30.47 43.18 -44.80
C TRP A 493 -29.32 43.89 -45.51
N PHE A 494 -29.39 44.13 -46.81
CA PHE A 494 -28.35 44.86 -47.53
C PHE A 494 -28.27 46.33 -47.09
N THR A 495 -29.37 46.97 -46.79
CA THR A 495 -29.38 48.34 -46.23
C THR A 495 -28.70 48.36 -44.87
N ARG A 496 -29.06 47.44 -43.98
CA ARG A 496 -28.38 47.32 -42.66
C ARG A 496 -26.89 47.03 -42.78
N PHE A 497 -26.45 46.28 -43.78
CA PHE A 497 -25.03 46.01 -44.06
C PHE A 497 -24.30 47.33 -44.45
N VAL A 498 -24.85 48.05 -45.39
CA VAL A 498 -24.26 49.31 -45.89
C VAL A 498 -24.22 50.37 -44.78
N ASP A 499 -25.32 50.54 -44.05
CA ASP A 499 -25.43 51.53 -42.95
C ASP A 499 -24.40 51.26 -41.85
N ARG A 500 -24.08 49.98 -41.64
CA ARG A 500 -23.14 49.61 -40.57
C ARG A 500 -21.67 49.89 -40.91
N GLY A 501 -21.30 49.74 -42.16
CA GLY A 501 -19.96 50.12 -42.66
C GLY A 501 -18.77 49.36 -42.05
N THR A 502 -18.98 48.17 -41.45
CA THR A 502 -17.92 47.40 -40.77
C THR A 502 -17.04 46.61 -41.73
N VAL A 503 -17.43 46.40 -42.96
CA VAL A 503 -16.67 45.69 -43.99
C VAL A 503 -16.04 46.69 -44.96
N ASN A 504 -14.75 46.89 -44.83
CA ASN A 504 -13.99 47.84 -45.66
C ASN A 504 -13.49 47.17 -46.94
N ASP A 505 -14.45 46.63 -47.74
CA ASP A 505 -14.23 46.00 -49.04
C ASP A 505 -15.12 46.70 -50.08
N ARG A 506 -14.49 47.45 -50.97
CA ARG A 506 -15.21 48.24 -51.98
C ARG A 506 -16.04 47.39 -52.94
N ALA A 507 -15.57 46.19 -53.26
CA ALA A 507 -16.27 45.28 -54.17
C ALA A 507 -17.56 44.76 -53.52
N VAL A 508 -17.48 44.34 -52.25
CA VAL A 508 -18.62 43.83 -51.46
C VAL A 508 -19.64 44.97 -51.22
N GLN A 509 -19.14 46.20 -50.92
CA GLN A 509 -20.04 47.35 -50.75
C GLN A 509 -20.74 47.73 -52.04
N ALA A 510 -20.02 47.80 -53.18
CA ALA A 510 -20.59 48.11 -54.49
C ALA A 510 -21.63 47.05 -54.89
N ASP A 511 -21.36 45.79 -54.65
CA ASP A 511 -22.32 44.73 -54.92
C ASP A 511 -23.58 44.87 -54.04
N ALA A 512 -23.44 45.18 -52.75
CA ALA A 512 -24.59 45.41 -51.85
C ALA A 512 -25.48 46.55 -52.37
N TYR A 513 -24.89 47.65 -52.83
CA TYR A 513 -25.66 48.74 -53.45
C TYR A 513 -26.42 48.29 -54.71
N ASN A 514 -25.76 47.48 -55.58
CA ASN A 514 -26.39 46.90 -56.74
C ASN A 514 -27.61 46.03 -56.37
N ARG A 515 -27.41 45.15 -55.33
CA ARG A 515 -28.51 44.28 -54.83
C ARG A 515 -29.66 45.10 -54.23
N ILE A 516 -29.34 46.22 -53.54
CA ILE A 516 -30.42 47.16 -53.09
C ILE A 516 -31.19 47.66 -54.26
N GLY A 517 -30.55 48.05 -55.39
CA GLY A 517 -31.23 48.44 -56.64
C GLY A 517 -32.09 47.33 -57.25
N ASP A 518 -31.56 46.08 -57.26
CA ASP A 518 -32.27 44.89 -57.77
C ASP A 518 -33.50 44.51 -56.95
N CYS A 519 -33.54 44.89 -55.66
CA CYS A 519 -34.69 44.59 -54.77
C CYS A 519 -35.80 45.60 -54.84
N ASN A 520 -35.54 46.80 -55.36
CA ASN A 520 -36.55 47.87 -55.55
C ASN A 520 -37.27 47.70 -56.86
#